data_661d2521490f623215138cbc3ed0e5b5
#
_entry.id   661d2521490f623215138cbc3ed0e5b5
#
_cell.length_a   1.000
_cell.length_b   1.000
_cell.length_c   1.000
_cell.angle_alpha   90.00
_cell.angle_beta   90.00
_cell.angle_gamma   90.00
#
_symmetry.space_group_name_H-M   'P 1'
#
loop_
_entity.id
_entity.type
_entity.pdbx_description
1 polymer ?
#
loop_
_entity_poly.entity_id
_entity_poly.type
_entity_poly.pdbx_seq_one_letter_code
_entity_poly.pdbx_strand_id
1 'polypeptide(L)'
;MKKILAGVAALSFVALLAYRAAAGGNDTKGEAQDRAQIEKLMWHYTRALDSENADAYAATYTPDGQFGSGANAVKGHDALKKMIADLRQRSADAEAKGEKRPPMYHMEMNSYLEFVDKDHARLEGYWATVFGSQGPNVPVRVAAAGREVDELVRVNGQWLIQLREVAPKD
;
A
#
# COMPACT_ATOMS: atom_id res chain seq x y z
N MET A 1 6.33 61.25 12.28
CA MET A 1 6.92 60.12 11.51
C MET A 1 6.49 58.78 12.09
N LYS A 2 5.18 58.44 12.09
CA LYS A 2 4.65 57.15 12.67
C LYS A 2 3.53 56.48 11.82
N LYS A 3 3.41 56.81 10.51
CA LYS A 3 2.32 56.27 9.65
C LYS A 3 2.78 55.48 8.42
N ILE A 4 4.07 55.23 8.23
CA ILE A 4 4.59 54.54 7.02
C ILE A 4 4.91 53.05 7.27
N LEU A 5 5.01 52.59 8.53
CA LEU A 5 5.38 51.19 8.83
C LEU A 5 4.19 50.17 8.82
N ALA A 6 2.95 50.66 8.83
CA ALA A 6 1.79 49.76 8.85
C ALA A 6 1.39 49.19 7.47
N GLY A 7 1.78 49.89 6.37
CA GLY A 7 1.40 49.48 5.01
C GLY A 7 2.25 48.34 4.42
N VAL A 8 3.51 48.26 4.81
CA VAL A 8 4.44 47.24 4.24
C VAL A 8 4.21 45.87 4.81
N ALA A 9 3.82 45.76 6.09
CA ALA A 9 3.55 44.46 6.74
C ALA A 9 2.27 43.78 6.21
N ALA A 10 1.23 44.59 5.85
CA ALA A 10 -0.02 44.03 5.33
C ALA A 10 0.12 43.47 3.89
N LEU A 11 0.91 44.18 3.04
CA LEU A 11 1.17 43.71 1.67
C LEU A 11 2.01 42.44 1.63
N SER A 12 2.96 42.28 2.55
CA SER A 12 3.79 41.04 2.65
C SER A 12 2.98 39.84 3.13
N PHE A 13 2.00 40.07 4.00
CA PHE A 13 1.15 39.00 4.52
C PHE A 13 0.14 38.49 3.49
N VAL A 14 -0.44 39.38 2.70
CA VAL A 14 -1.36 39.02 1.60
C VAL A 14 -0.62 38.32 0.47
N ALA A 15 0.61 38.74 0.13
CA ALA A 15 1.43 38.04 -0.87
C ALA A 15 1.86 36.66 -0.42
N LEU A 16 2.16 36.46 0.87
CA LEU A 16 2.52 35.16 1.44
C LEU A 16 1.33 34.20 1.49
N LEU A 17 0.13 34.68 1.81
CA LEU A 17 -1.12 33.92 1.78
C LEU A 17 -1.51 33.54 0.34
N ALA A 18 -1.37 34.45 -0.62
CA ALA A 18 -1.63 34.15 -2.04
C ALA A 18 -0.63 33.12 -2.61
N TYR A 19 0.64 33.21 -2.21
CA TYR A 19 1.66 32.23 -2.60
C TYR A 19 1.37 30.84 -2.04
N ARG A 20 0.98 30.73 -0.76
CA ARG A 20 0.58 29.44 -0.16
C ARG A 20 -0.70 28.87 -0.77
N ALA A 21 -1.68 29.69 -1.09
CA ALA A 21 -2.91 29.25 -1.76
C ALA A 21 -2.65 28.77 -3.20
N ALA A 22 -1.74 29.43 -3.93
CA ALA A 22 -1.33 29.02 -5.27
C ALA A 22 -0.47 27.74 -5.28
N ALA A 23 0.43 27.58 -4.30
CA ALA A 23 1.22 26.37 -4.11
C ALA A 23 0.34 25.18 -3.68
N GLY A 24 -0.61 25.40 -2.76
CA GLY A 24 -1.54 24.35 -2.31
C GLY A 24 -2.51 23.87 -3.39
N GLY A 25 -2.87 24.73 -4.36
CA GLY A 25 -3.80 24.36 -5.43
C GLY A 25 -3.18 23.45 -6.51
N ASN A 26 -1.87 23.53 -6.74
CA ASN A 26 -1.18 22.64 -7.68
C ASN A 26 -0.79 21.29 -7.03
N ASP A 27 -0.45 21.28 -5.75
CA ASP A 27 -0.15 20.06 -5.01
C ASP A 27 -1.39 19.16 -4.87
N THR A 28 -2.55 19.71 -4.54
CA THR A 28 -3.77 18.92 -4.32
C THR A 28 -4.21 18.11 -5.54
N LYS A 29 -4.00 18.62 -6.77
CA LYS A 29 -4.34 17.85 -7.99
C LYS A 29 -3.34 16.73 -8.25
N GLY A 30 -2.06 16.97 -8.04
CA GLY A 30 -0.99 15.97 -8.11
C GLY A 30 -1.20 14.88 -7.06
N GLU A 31 -1.43 15.27 -5.81
CA GLU A 31 -1.71 14.34 -4.72
C GLU A 31 -2.96 13.49 -4.96
N ALA A 32 -4.05 14.05 -5.50
CA ALA A 32 -5.24 13.28 -5.80
C ALA A 32 -4.99 12.21 -6.87
N GLN A 33 -4.18 12.52 -7.87
CA GLN A 33 -3.76 11.56 -8.89
C GLN A 33 -2.85 10.47 -8.29
N ASP A 34 -1.93 10.85 -7.43
CA ASP A 34 -1.02 9.92 -6.75
C ASP A 34 -1.77 8.99 -5.80
N ARG A 35 -2.74 9.50 -5.04
CA ARG A 35 -3.64 8.67 -4.21
C ARG A 35 -4.36 7.63 -5.03
N ALA A 36 -4.91 8.01 -6.19
CA ALA A 36 -5.59 7.07 -7.08
C ALA A 36 -4.63 6.01 -7.66
N GLN A 37 -3.37 6.38 -7.95
CA GLN A 37 -2.36 5.42 -8.40
C GLN A 37 -1.94 4.45 -7.29
N ILE A 38 -1.78 4.93 -6.05
CA ILE A 38 -1.45 4.11 -4.89
C ILE A 38 -2.61 3.17 -4.56
N GLU A 39 -3.85 3.64 -4.58
CA GLU A 39 -5.03 2.78 -4.41
C GLU A 39 -5.08 1.66 -5.47
N LYS A 40 -4.80 1.99 -6.72
CA LYS A 40 -4.68 1.00 -7.80
C LYS A 40 -3.53 0.02 -7.57
N LEU A 41 -2.38 0.48 -7.07
CA LEU A 41 -1.25 -0.38 -6.70
C LEU A 41 -1.67 -1.40 -5.64
N MET A 42 -2.32 -0.96 -4.55
CA MET A 42 -2.77 -1.83 -3.47
C MET A 42 -3.84 -2.83 -3.94
N TRP A 43 -4.75 -2.39 -4.83
CA TRP A 43 -5.68 -3.30 -5.51
C TRP A 43 -4.96 -4.38 -6.32
N HIS A 44 -3.92 -4.03 -7.09
CA HIS A 44 -3.13 -5.03 -7.84
C HIS A 44 -2.37 -5.97 -6.93
N TYR A 45 -1.83 -5.46 -5.82
CA TYR A 45 -1.17 -6.26 -4.80
C TYR A 45 -2.10 -7.35 -4.24
N THR A 46 -3.27 -6.96 -3.72
CA THR A 46 -4.23 -7.92 -3.15
C THR A 46 -4.73 -8.92 -4.19
N ARG A 47 -5.02 -8.48 -5.41
CA ARG A 47 -5.46 -9.38 -6.50
C ARG A 47 -4.38 -10.37 -6.94
N ALA A 48 -3.13 -9.95 -6.99
CA ALA A 48 -2.01 -10.84 -7.30
C ALA A 48 -1.80 -11.90 -6.22
N LEU A 49 -1.94 -11.51 -4.95
CA LEU A 49 -1.84 -12.40 -3.80
C LEU A 49 -3.00 -13.40 -3.77
N ASP A 50 -4.25 -12.96 -3.91
CA ASP A 50 -5.45 -13.80 -3.92
C ASP A 50 -5.48 -14.81 -5.07
N SER A 51 -4.91 -14.44 -6.23
CA SER A 51 -4.80 -15.31 -7.40
C SER A 51 -3.51 -16.13 -7.44
N GLU A 52 -2.66 -16.02 -6.41
CA GLU A 52 -1.35 -16.69 -6.33
C GLU A 52 -0.49 -16.44 -7.59
N ASN A 53 -0.57 -15.23 -8.15
CA ASN A 53 0.20 -14.82 -9.32
C ASN A 53 1.53 -14.21 -8.91
N ALA A 54 2.59 -15.03 -8.91
CA ALA A 54 3.91 -14.65 -8.43
C ALA A 54 4.53 -13.46 -9.19
N ASP A 55 4.39 -13.44 -10.52
CA ASP A 55 4.94 -12.35 -11.34
C ASP A 55 4.22 -11.04 -11.08
N ALA A 56 2.89 -11.06 -11.07
CA ALA A 56 2.08 -9.87 -10.79
C ALA A 56 2.32 -9.35 -9.37
N TYR A 57 2.49 -10.24 -8.37
CA TYR A 57 2.79 -9.87 -6.99
C TYR A 57 4.14 -9.16 -6.89
N ALA A 58 5.22 -9.77 -7.42
CA ALA A 58 6.54 -9.15 -7.39
C ALA A 58 6.58 -7.81 -8.15
N ALA A 59 5.82 -7.67 -9.24
CA ALA A 59 5.75 -6.43 -10.01
C ALA A 59 5.11 -5.25 -9.25
N THR A 60 4.45 -5.47 -8.12
CA THR A 60 3.97 -4.38 -7.25
C THR A 60 5.07 -3.79 -6.36
N TYR A 61 6.20 -4.46 -6.26
CA TYR A 61 7.36 -4.03 -5.47
C TYR A 61 8.45 -3.41 -6.34
N THR A 62 9.33 -2.63 -5.71
CA THR A 62 10.59 -2.27 -6.33
C THR A 62 11.46 -3.53 -6.53
N PRO A 63 12.48 -3.51 -7.43
CA PRO A 63 13.33 -4.68 -7.66
C PRO A 63 13.99 -5.26 -6.39
N ASP A 64 14.26 -4.41 -5.41
CA ASP A 64 14.82 -4.74 -4.09
C ASP A 64 13.79 -4.64 -2.96
N GLY A 65 12.50 -4.52 -3.29
CA GLY A 65 11.41 -4.37 -2.33
C GLY A 65 11.31 -5.52 -1.35
N GLN A 66 10.71 -5.24 -0.19
CA GLN A 66 10.72 -6.16 0.94
C GLN A 66 9.32 -6.36 1.51
N PHE A 67 8.98 -7.60 1.80
CA PHE A 67 7.82 -8.00 2.59
C PHE A 67 8.26 -8.49 3.97
N GLY A 68 7.64 -7.98 5.03
CA GLY A 68 7.96 -8.29 6.42
C GLY A 68 9.29 -7.71 6.87
N SER A 69 9.65 -7.98 8.13
CA SER A 69 10.88 -7.49 8.76
C SER A 69 11.61 -8.57 9.55
N GLY A 70 12.82 -8.24 10.01
CA GLY A 70 13.65 -9.12 10.83
C GLY A 70 14.11 -10.38 10.08
N ALA A 71 14.17 -11.50 10.80
CA ALA A 71 14.72 -12.76 10.27
C ALA A 71 13.83 -13.43 9.20
N ASN A 72 12.56 -13.03 9.12
CA ASN A 72 11.58 -13.58 8.16
C ASN A 72 11.32 -12.64 6.99
N ALA A 73 12.11 -11.59 6.83
CA ALA A 73 11.99 -10.66 5.72
C ALA A 73 12.22 -11.37 4.37
N VAL A 74 11.33 -11.13 3.41
CA VAL A 74 11.44 -11.61 2.03
C VAL A 74 11.81 -10.42 1.16
N LYS A 75 13.00 -10.42 0.56
CA LYS A 75 13.55 -9.27 -0.16
C LYS A 75 13.90 -9.59 -1.60
N GLY A 76 13.50 -8.67 -2.49
CA GLY A 76 13.75 -8.73 -3.93
C GLY A 76 12.77 -9.60 -4.69
N HIS A 77 12.65 -9.33 -5.99
CA HIS A 77 11.63 -9.96 -6.85
C HIS A 77 11.70 -11.48 -6.85
N ASP A 78 12.89 -12.09 -6.90
CA ASP A 78 13.01 -13.55 -6.97
C ASP A 78 12.51 -14.21 -5.68
N ALA A 79 12.83 -13.64 -4.51
CA ALA A 79 12.36 -14.16 -3.23
C ALA A 79 10.84 -13.95 -3.05
N LEU A 80 10.31 -12.79 -3.49
CA LEU A 80 8.88 -12.50 -3.47
C LEU A 80 8.10 -13.45 -4.39
N LYS A 81 8.60 -13.71 -5.61
CA LYS A 81 8.02 -14.69 -6.53
C LYS A 81 8.02 -16.08 -5.92
N LYS A 82 9.15 -16.49 -5.34
CA LYS A 82 9.26 -17.79 -4.68
C LYS A 82 8.24 -17.95 -3.56
N MET A 83 8.06 -16.93 -2.73
CA MET A 83 7.08 -16.96 -1.63
C MET A 83 5.66 -17.26 -2.16
N ILE A 84 5.25 -16.61 -3.24
CA ILE A 84 3.92 -16.84 -3.85
C ILE A 84 3.85 -18.18 -4.58
N ALA A 85 4.92 -18.59 -5.25
CA ALA A 85 4.98 -19.91 -5.88
C ALA A 85 4.88 -21.04 -4.86
N ASP A 86 5.53 -20.91 -3.70
CA ASP A 86 5.43 -21.86 -2.59
C ASP A 86 3.99 -21.90 -2.00
N LEU A 87 3.31 -20.76 -1.95
CA LEU A 87 1.89 -20.69 -1.57
C LEU A 87 1.03 -21.47 -2.57
N ARG A 88 1.20 -21.23 -3.86
CA ARG A 88 0.50 -21.92 -4.94
C ARG A 88 0.76 -23.44 -4.92
N GLN A 89 2.01 -23.87 -4.67
CA GLN A 89 2.34 -25.29 -4.57
C GLN A 89 1.61 -25.95 -3.41
N ARG A 90 1.59 -25.32 -2.22
CA ARG A 90 0.81 -25.82 -1.08
C ARG A 90 -0.68 -25.94 -1.39
N SER A 91 -1.21 -25.01 -2.19
CA SER A 91 -2.59 -25.04 -2.68
C SER A 91 -2.85 -26.25 -3.54
N ALA A 92 -1.99 -26.48 -4.53
CA ALA A 92 -2.10 -27.61 -5.45
C ALA A 92 -1.94 -28.96 -4.72
N ASP A 93 -1.02 -29.06 -3.75
CA ASP A 93 -0.81 -30.26 -2.96
C ASP A 93 -2.04 -30.62 -2.10
N ALA A 94 -2.73 -29.63 -1.55
CA ALA A 94 -3.97 -29.81 -0.80
C ALA A 94 -5.11 -30.28 -1.71
N GLU A 95 -5.26 -29.64 -2.88
CA GLU A 95 -6.26 -30.06 -3.89
C GLU A 95 -6.02 -31.49 -4.37
N ALA A 96 -4.77 -31.88 -4.60
CA ALA A 96 -4.40 -33.25 -5.00
C ALA A 96 -4.78 -34.32 -3.95
N LYS A 97 -4.89 -33.91 -2.67
CA LYS A 97 -5.38 -34.74 -1.57
C LYS A 97 -6.91 -34.75 -1.42
N GLY A 98 -7.61 -34.01 -2.31
CA GLY A 98 -9.07 -33.88 -2.27
C GLY A 98 -9.56 -32.83 -1.27
N GLU A 99 -8.67 -32.01 -0.72
CA GLU A 99 -9.04 -30.90 0.16
C GLU A 99 -9.62 -29.76 -0.68
N LYS A 100 -10.88 -29.37 -0.41
CA LYS A 100 -11.46 -28.18 -1.02
C LYS A 100 -10.92 -26.93 -0.33
N ARG A 101 -10.22 -26.10 -1.08
CA ARG A 101 -9.78 -24.80 -0.56
C ARG A 101 -10.89 -23.77 -0.70
N PRO A 102 -11.22 -23.03 0.37
CA PRO A 102 -12.09 -21.89 0.25
C PRO A 102 -11.41 -20.78 -0.55
N PRO A 103 -12.16 -19.96 -1.28
CA PRO A 103 -11.60 -18.74 -1.83
C PRO A 103 -11.02 -17.86 -0.72
N MET A 104 -9.82 -17.34 -0.95
CA MET A 104 -9.12 -16.48 -0.01
C MET A 104 -9.19 -15.03 -0.51
N TYR A 105 -9.44 -14.13 0.41
CA TYR A 105 -9.53 -12.70 0.15
C TYR A 105 -8.65 -11.94 1.15
N HIS A 106 -7.74 -11.12 0.63
CA HIS A 106 -7.03 -10.15 1.43
C HIS A 106 -7.81 -8.82 1.36
N MET A 107 -8.14 -8.31 2.53
CA MET A 107 -8.91 -7.06 2.69
C MET A 107 -8.00 -6.04 3.35
N GLU A 108 -7.90 -4.85 2.73
CA GLU A 108 -7.23 -3.69 3.30
C GLU A 108 -8.29 -2.68 3.74
N MET A 109 -8.15 -2.15 4.94
CA MET A 109 -9.19 -1.37 5.60
C MET A 109 -8.60 -0.16 6.30
N ASN A 110 -9.39 0.93 6.33
CA ASN A 110 -9.04 2.16 7.06
C ASN A 110 -7.65 2.69 6.72
N SER A 111 -7.29 2.66 5.45
CA SER A 111 -5.98 3.10 4.99
C SER A 111 -5.80 4.61 5.19
N TYR A 112 -4.71 4.99 5.83
CA TYR A 112 -4.24 6.36 5.97
C TYR A 112 -2.97 6.54 5.14
N LEU A 113 -3.02 7.45 4.16
CA LEU A 113 -1.92 7.74 3.25
C LEU A 113 -1.35 9.11 3.52
N GLU A 114 -0.05 9.18 3.79
CA GLU A 114 0.74 10.40 3.98
C GLU A 114 1.84 10.48 2.91
N PHE A 115 1.94 11.62 2.22
CA PHE A 115 3.06 11.90 1.33
C PHE A 115 4.20 12.51 2.14
N VAL A 116 5.33 11.80 2.15
CA VAL A 116 6.58 12.28 2.79
C VAL A 116 7.23 13.35 1.92
N ASP A 117 7.23 13.11 0.62
CA ASP A 117 7.64 14.06 -0.43
C ASP A 117 6.99 13.68 -1.77
N LYS A 118 7.44 14.29 -2.88
CA LYS A 118 6.88 14.04 -4.22
C LYS A 118 7.07 12.61 -4.73
N ASP A 119 8.01 11.85 -4.19
CA ASP A 119 8.39 10.52 -4.66
C ASP A 119 8.30 9.43 -3.56
N HIS A 120 7.96 9.82 -2.32
CA HIS A 120 7.83 8.90 -1.19
C HIS A 120 6.50 9.11 -0.47
N ALA A 121 5.86 8.01 -0.13
CA ALA A 121 4.63 8.00 0.65
C ALA A 121 4.65 6.86 1.68
N ARG A 122 3.89 7.04 2.75
CA ARG A 122 3.66 6.04 3.79
C ARG A 122 2.17 5.74 3.85
N LEU A 123 1.83 4.47 3.81
CA LEU A 123 0.47 3.99 3.99
C LEU A 123 0.40 3.16 5.27
N GLU A 124 -0.56 3.48 6.11
CA GLU A 124 -0.89 2.70 7.30
C GLU A 124 -2.33 2.20 7.21
N GLY A 125 -2.59 1.00 7.70
CA GLY A 125 -3.92 0.45 7.64
C GLY A 125 -4.11 -0.77 8.52
N TYR A 126 -5.27 -1.37 8.36
CA TYR A 126 -5.59 -2.68 8.90
C TYR A 126 -5.80 -3.64 7.74
N TRP A 127 -5.39 -4.87 7.95
CA TRP A 127 -5.62 -5.94 6.97
C TRP A 127 -6.31 -7.14 7.61
N ALA A 128 -7.01 -7.90 6.80
CA ALA A 128 -7.55 -9.19 7.18
C ALA A 128 -7.47 -10.19 6.02
N THR A 129 -7.14 -11.44 6.35
CA THR A 129 -7.28 -12.57 5.42
C THR A 129 -8.56 -13.31 5.76
N VAL A 130 -9.47 -13.41 4.79
CA VAL A 130 -10.78 -14.01 4.95
C VAL A 130 -10.91 -15.20 4.02
N PHE A 131 -11.30 -16.34 4.56
CA PHE A 131 -11.72 -17.50 3.76
C PHE A 131 -13.23 -17.47 3.54
N GLY A 132 -13.62 -17.49 2.27
CA GLY A 132 -15.01 -17.51 1.85
C GLY A 132 -15.73 -18.80 2.21
N SER A 133 -17.06 -18.78 2.15
CA SER A 133 -17.88 -19.96 2.37
C SER A 133 -17.64 -21.03 1.27
N GLN A 134 -17.61 -22.28 1.67
CA GLN A 134 -17.54 -23.44 0.77
C GLN A 134 -18.91 -24.13 0.58
N GLY A 135 -19.99 -23.52 1.08
CA GLY A 135 -21.34 -24.04 0.99
C GLY A 135 -22.23 -23.53 2.11
N PRO A 136 -23.51 -23.86 2.10
CA PRO A 136 -24.52 -23.24 2.97
C PRO A 136 -24.27 -23.46 4.48
N ASN A 137 -23.51 -24.49 4.86
CA ASN A 137 -23.22 -24.81 6.26
C ASN A 137 -21.75 -24.55 6.65
N VAL A 138 -20.96 -23.91 5.77
CA VAL A 138 -19.57 -23.56 6.05
C VAL A 138 -19.45 -22.05 6.15
N PRO A 139 -19.30 -21.48 7.36
CA PRO A 139 -19.26 -20.03 7.53
C PRO A 139 -17.98 -19.43 6.93
N VAL A 140 -18.06 -18.16 6.57
CA VAL A 140 -16.89 -17.31 6.30
C VAL A 140 -16.03 -17.25 7.56
N ARG A 141 -14.71 -17.30 7.40
CA ARG A 141 -13.76 -17.33 8.52
C ARG A 141 -12.65 -16.29 8.30
N VAL A 142 -12.45 -15.43 9.28
CA VAL A 142 -11.24 -14.62 9.36
C VAL A 142 -10.08 -15.51 9.77
N ALA A 143 -9.07 -15.63 8.93
CA ALA A 143 -7.88 -16.46 9.17
C ALA A 143 -6.81 -15.71 9.97
N ALA A 144 -6.62 -14.44 9.64
CA ALA A 144 -5.69 -13.53 10.30
C ALA A 144 -6.15 -12.09 10.10
N ALA A 145 -5.71 -11.21 10.97
CA ALA A 145 -5.88 -9.77 10.84
C ALA A 145 -4.76 -9.05 11.60
N GLY A 146 -4.45 -7.84 11.21
CA GLY A 146 -3.40 -7.05 11.83
C GLY A 146 -3.39 -5.60 11.37
N ARG A 147 -2.33 -4.91 11.76
CA ARG A 147 -1.96 -3.59 11.22
C ARG A 147 -0.90 -3.76 10.16
N GLU A 148 -0.80 -2.77 9.30
CA GLU A 148 0.24 -2.68 8.28
C GLU A 148 0.84 -1.29 8.22
N VAL A 149 2.08 -1.25 7.78
CA VAL A 149 2.81 -0.03 7.42
C VAL A 149 3.57 -0.31 6.14
N ASP A 150 3.29 0.48 5.10
CA ASP A 150 3.93 0.36 3.81
C ASP A 150 4.72 1.64 3.51
N GLU A 151 5.96 1.46 3.06
CA GLU A 151 6.78 2.51 2.47
C GLU A 151 6.67 2.39 0.95
N LEU A 152 6.18 3.44 0.32
CA LEU A 152 5.92 3.51 -1.11
C LEU A 152 6.86 4.51 -1.76
N VAL A 153 7.36 4.17 -2.95
CA VAL A 153 8.28 5.02 -3.69
C VAL A 153 7.87 5.12 -5.14
N ARG A 154 8.07 6.30 -5.73
CA ARG A 154 7.84 6.52 -7.15
C ARG A 154 9.10 6.23 -7.96
N VAL A 155 9.04 5.25 -8.83
CA VAL A 155 10.14 4.86 -9.73
C VAL A 155 9.66 5.02 -11.17
N ASN A 156 10.33 5.85 -11.96
CA ASN A 156 9.97 6.12 -13.36
C ASN A 156 8.49 6.52 -13.55
N GLY A 157 7.96 7.32 -12.61
CA GLY A 157 6.59 7.81 -12.64
C GLY A 157 5.52 6.82 -12.16
N GLN A 158 5.90 5.66 -11.66
CA GLN A 158 5.00 4.65 -11.10
C GLN A 158 5.26 4.47 -9.61
N TRP A 159 4.19 4.38 -8.81
CA TRP A 159 4.27 4.03 -7.41
C TRP A 159 4.49 2.52 -7.23
N LEU A 160 5.43 2.15 -6.39
CA LEU A 160 5.78 0.77 -6.05
C LEU A 160 5.97 0.64 -4.54
N ILE A 161 5.84 -0.59 -4.04
CA ILE A 161 6.09 -0.93 -2.64
C ILE A 161 7.59 -1.13 -2.45
N GLN A 162 8.21 -0.32 -1.58
CA GLN A 162 9.60 -0.50 -1.15
C GLN A 162 9.68 -1.43 0.06
N LEU A 163 8.79 -1.24 1.02
CA LEU A 163 8.65 -2.07 2.20
C LEU A 163 7.16 -2.25 2.51
N ARG A 164 6.74 -3.47 2.82
CA ARG A 164 5.44 -3.78 3.40
C ARG A 164 5.64 -4.56 4.69
N GLU A 165 5.26 -3.95 5.80
CA GLU A 165 5.30 -4.57 7.13
C GLU A 165 3.86 -4.82 7.61
N VAL A 166 3.50 -6.10 7.76
CA VAL A 166 2.12 -6.51 8.14
C VAL A 166 1.97 -6.85 9.63
N ALA A 167 3.01 -6.65 10.40
CA ALA A 167 3.02 -6.79 11.85
C ALA A 167 3.97 -5.77 12.50
N PRO A 168 3.74 -4.45 12.26
CA PRO A 168 4.61 -3.42 12.80
C PRO A 168 4.62 -3.50 14.34
N LYS A 169 5.80 -3.30 14.92
CA LYS A 169 5.93 -3.12 16.38
C LYS A 169 5.55 -1.68 16.69
N ASP A 170 4.69 -1.50 17.68
CA ASP A 170 4.34 -0.20 18.25
C ASP A 170 5.51 0.40 19.04
#